data_446e6d44719d463cb9d2d3897c284724
#
_entry.id   446e6d44719d463cb9d2d3897c284724
#
_cell.length_a   1.000
_cell.length_b   1.000
_cell.length_c   1.000
_cell.angle_alpha   90.00
_cell.angle_beta   90.00
_cell.angle_gamma   90.00
#
_symmetry.space_group_name_H-M   'P 1'
#
loop_
_entity.id
_entity.type
_entity.pdbx_description
1 polymer ?
#
loop_
_entity_poly.entity_id
_entity_poly.type
_entity_poly.pdbx_seq_one_letter_code
_entity_poly.pdbx_strand_id
1 'polypeptide(L)'
;MSDATLDLDAYFARIGYAGDRSPTLETLKAIHRLHPMAIPFEGLDPFTGRTPALDVESLQAKLVGSRRGGYCFEQNGLLQAVLAALGYSLKPLIGRVVWMRPDGLPLPPPSHMGLRVELPEGVYLVDAAFGGNTMTGPIRLEPHLEQ
;
A
#
# COMPACT_ATOMS: atom_id res chain seq x y z
N MET A 1 15.49 -22.18 7.26
CA MET A 1 14.52 -21.37 6.49
C MET A 1 15.01 -19.94 6.61
N SER A 2 15.42 -19.36 5.48
CA SER A 2 15.84 -17.96 5.46
C SER A 2 14.61 -17.12 5.75
N ASP A 3 14.58 -16.44 6.90
CA ASP A 3 13.70 -15.28 7.08
C ASP A 3 14.11 -14.29 5.99
N ALA A 4 13.32 -14.22 4.93
CA ALA A 4 13.54 -13.26 3.86
C ALA A 4 13.35 -11.87 4.46
N THR A 5 14.46 -11.28 4.86
CA THR A 5 14.48 -9.99 5.54
C THR A 5 14.16 -8.90 4.53
N LEU A 6 13.14 -8.11 4.81
CA LEU A 6 12.82 -6.93 4.02
C LEU A 6 14.02 -5.96 4.03
N ASP A 7 14.52 -5.60 2.85
CA ASP A 7 15.57 -4.60 2.68
C ASP A 7 14.97 -3.20 2.62
N LEU A 8 14.88 -2.54 3.77
CA LEU A 8 14.35 -1.19 3.89
C LEU A 8 15.18 -0.17 3.11
N ASP A 9 16.50 -0.35 3.03
CA ASP A 9 17.38 0.59 2.32
C ASP A 9 17.12 0.52 0.82
N ALA A 10 16.99 -0.67 0.26
CA ALA A 10 16.61 -0.87 -1.14
C ALA A 10 15.21 -0.30 -1.43
N TYR A 11 14.24 -0.51 -0.52
CA TYR A 11 12.90 0.07 -0.67
C TYR A 11 12.94 1.59 -0.66
N PHE A 12 13.61 2.21 0.29
CA PHE A 12 13.71 3.68 0.37
C PHE A 12 14.46 4.28 -0.83
N ALA A 13 15.51 3.61 -1.30
CA ALA A 13 16.18 4.00 -2.55
C ALA A 13 15.22 3.90 -3.75
N ARG A 14 14.36 2.88 -3.79
CA ARG A 14 13.38 2.66 -4.86
C ARG A 14 12.36 3.79 -4.94
N ILE A 15 11.87 4.28 -3.80
CA ILE A 15 10.86 5.35 -3.74
C ILE A 15 11.47 6.76 -3.62
N GLY A 16 12.79 6.87 -3.48
CA GLY A 16 13.48 8.15 -3.35
C GLY A 16 13.29 8.82 -1.98
N TYR A 17 13.12 8.04 -0.92
CA TYR A 17 12.95 8.56 0.43
C TYR A 17 14.27 8.55 1.21
N ALA A 18 14.65 9.71 1.76
CA ALA A 18 15.86 9.88 2.57
C ALA A 18 15.57 10.56 3.94
N GLY A 19 14.30 10.56 4.37
CA GLY A 19 13.88 11.18 5.62
C GLY A 19 14.04 10.30 6.86
N ASP A 20 13.46 10.77 7.96
CA ASP A 20 13.38 10.03 9.23
C ASP A 20 12.55 8.75 9.07
N ARG A 21 12.96 7.71 9.78
CA ARG A 21 12.32 6.37 9.77
C ARG A 21 11.47 6.09 11.00
N SER A 22 11.30 7.07 11.87
CA SER A 22 10.42 6.94 13.05
C SER A 22 8.96 6.79 12.64
N PRO A 23 8.15 6.00 13.37
CA PRO A 23 6.75 5.75 13.02
C PRO A 23 5.85 6.95 13.37
N THR A 24 6.03 8.05 12.68
CA THR A 24 5.28 9.30 12.83
C THR A 24 4.32 9.55 11.67
N LEU A 25 3.36 10.46 11.86
CA LEU A 25 2.44 10.85 10.79
C LEU A 25 3.19 11.49 9.60
N GLU A 26 4.23 12.26 9.85
CA GLU A 26 5.02 12.90 8.79
C GLU A 26 5.77 11.87 7.95
N THR A 27 6.40 10.88 8.59
CA THR A 27 7.04 9.76 7.89
C THR A 27 6.01 8.98 7.07
N LEU A 28 4.83 8.69 7.64
CA LEU A 28 3.75 8.00 6.94
C LEU A 28 3.28 8.76 5.70
N LYS A 29 3.06 10.08 5.81
CA LYS A 29 2.67 10.93 4.68
C LYS A 29 3.70 10.92 3.56
N ALA A 30 4.99 11.03 3.91
CA ALA A 30 6.07 11.03 2.95
C ALA A 30 6.17 9.70 2.19
N ILE A 31 6.16 8.57 2.90
CA ILE A 31 6.20 7.24 2.30
C ILE A 31 4.97 6.99 1.43
N HIS A 32 3.77 7.29 1.95
CA HIS A 32 2.52 7.11 1.23
C HIS A 32 2.48 7.87 -0.10
N ARG A 33 3.02 9.10 -0.11
CA ARG A 33 3.10 9.92 -1.32
C ARG A 33 4.12 9.38 -2.33
N LEU A 34 5.32 9.01 -1.86
CA LEU A 34 6.43 8.60 -2.73
C LEU A 34 6.24 7.21 -3.32
N HIS A 35 5.59 6.31 -2.58
CA HIS A 35 5.39 4.93 -3.03
C HIS A 35 4.67 4.85 -4.40
N PRO A 36 3.44 5.40 -4.59
CA PRO A 36 2.75 5.31 -5.87
C PRO A 36 3.40 6.16 -6.98
N MET A 37 4.17 7.19 -6.62
CA MET A 37 4.93 7.97 -7.60
C MET A 37 6.10 7.18 -8.19
N ALA A 38 6.68 6.26 -7.44
CA ALA A 38 7.81 5.47 -7.86
C ALA A 38 7.44 4.08 -8.37
N ILE A 39 6.42 3.45 -7.79
CA ILE A 39 5.98 2.08 -8.11
C ILE A 39 4.62 2.16 -8.81
N PRO A 40 4.56 1.97 -10.14
CA PRO A 40 3.32 2.15 -10.89
C PRO A 40 2.30 1.04 -10.58
N PHE A 41 1.01 1.38 -10.63
CA PHE A 41 -0.06 0.40 -10.61
C PHE A 41 -0.09 -0.35 -11.95
N GLU A 42 -0.01 -1.68 -11.90
CA GLU A 42 -0.13 -2.54 -13.09
C GLU A 42 -0.67 -3.92 -12.73
N GLY A 43 -1.33 -4.56 -13.67
CA GLY A 43 -1.92 -5.89 -13.54
C GLY A 43 -1.45 -6.85 -14.66
N LEU A 44 -0.21 -6.74 -15.12
CA LEU A 44 0.28 -7.54 -16.25
C LEU A 44 0.36 -9.03 -15.93
N ASP A 45 0.74 -9.41 -14.72
CA ASP A 45 0.80 -10.82 -14.34
C ASP A 45 -0.60 -11.46 -14.32
N PRO A 46 -1.63 -10.91 -13.63
CA PRO A 46 -2.98 -11.43 -13.74
C PRO A 46 -3.54 -11.43 -15.16
N PHE A 47 -3.27 -10.38 -15.93
CA PHE A 47 -3.72 -10.26 -17.31
C PHE A 47 -3.16 -11.37 -18.21
N THR A 48 -1.92 -11.81 -17.95
CA THR A 48 -1.28 -12.92 -18.67
C THR A 48 -1.55 -14.29 -18.04
N GLY A 49 -2.47 -14.38 -17.07
CA GLY A 49 -2.84 -15.63 -16.41
C GLY A 49 -1.86 -16.10 -15.33
N ARG A 50 -0.94 -15.25 -14.90
CA ARG A 50 -0.01 -15.54 -13.79
C ARG A 50 -0.62 -15.08 -12.47
N THR A 51 -0.56 -15.90 -11.45
CA THR A 51 -0.94 -15.51 -10.10
C THR A 51 0.26 -14.81 -9.44
N PRO A 52 0.16 -13.53 -9.05
CA PRO A 52 1.23 -12.85 -8.34
C PRO A 52 1.48 -13.50 -6.97
N ALA A 53 2.74 -13.70 -6.62
CA ALA A 53 3.13 -14.10 -5.28
C ALA A 53 3.05 -12.89 -4.34
N LEU A 54 2.53 -13.09 -3.13
CA LEU A 54 2.28 -12.03 -2.16
C LEU A 54 3.18 -12.11 -0.90
N ASP A 55 4.13 -13.04 -0.88
CA ASP A 55 5.15 -13.08 0.15
C ASP A 55 6.15 -11.91 -0.01
N VAL A 56 6.74 -11.47 1.09
CA VAL A 56 7.59 -10.26 1.14
C VAL A 56 8.80 -10.38 0.20
N GLU A 57 9.40 -11.56 0.09
CA GLU A 57 10.55 -11.79 -0.79
C GLU A 57 10.19 -11.56 -2.27
N SER A 58 9.08 -12.17 -2.70
CA SER A 58 8.58 -12.02 -4.07
C SER A 58 8.17 -10.60 -4.39
N LEU A 59 7.48 -9.93 -3.45
CA LEU A 59 7.08 -8.54 -3.59
C LEU A 59 8.29 -7.61 -3.70
N GLN A 60 9.28 -7.80 -2.85
CA GLN A 60 10.52 -7.03 -2.89
C GLN A 60 11.30 -7.27 -4.19
N ALA A 61 11.45 -8.52 -4.61
CA ALA A 61 12.14 -8.86 -5.85
C ALA A 61 11.47 -8.21 -7.08
N LYS A 62 10.14 -8.19 -7.13
CA LYS A 62 9.38 -7.61 -8.24
C LYS A 62 9.34 -6.08 -8.18
N LEU A 63 8.85 -5.51 -7.09
CA LEU A 63 8.54 -4.07 -7.00
C LEU A 63 9.77 -3.21 -6.75
N VAL A 64 10.75 -3.73 -6.04
CA VAL A 64 12.00 -3.04 -5.72
C VAL A 64 13.13 -3.47 -6.66
N GLY A 65 13.49 -4.75 -6.66
CA GLY A 65 14.62 -5.27 -7.42
C GLY A 65 14.43 -5.15 -8.94
N SER A 66 13.34 -5.67 -9.47
CA SER A 66 13.03 -5.62 -10.91
C SER A 66 12.40 -4.28 -11.35
N ARG A 67 12.15 -3.36 -10.41
CA ARG A 67 11.56 -2.03 -10.65
C ARG A 67 10.22 -2.09 -11.40
N ARG A 68 9.50 -3.19 -11.30
CA ARG A 68 8.15 -3.35 -11.85
C ARG A 68 7.11 -2.66 -10.94
N GLY A 69 5.89 -2.59 -11.42
CA GLY A 69 4.71 -2.25 -10.63
C GLY A 69 3.95 -3.48 -10.16
N GLY A 70 2.77 -3.27 -9.61
CA GLY A 70 1.87 -4.30 -9.17
C GLY A 70 0.48 -3.75 -8.89
N TYR A 71 -0.47 -4.64 -8.58
CA TYR A 71 -1.83 -4.25 -8.22
C TYR A 71 -1.98 -4.06 -6.69
N CYS A 72 -3.18 -3.80 -6.21
CA CYS A 72 -3.42 -3.38 -4.82
C CYS A 72 -2.85 -4.35 -3.77
N PHE A 73 -3.00 -5.67 -3.97
CA PHE A 73 -2.48 -6.67 -3.01
C PHE A 73 -0.96 -6.72 -2.98
N GLU A 74 -0.30 -6.51 -4.11
CA GLU A 74 1.15 -6.47 -4.18
C GLU A 74 1.71 -5.19 -3.55
N GLN A 75 1.21 -4.04 -3.96
CA GLN A 75 1.74 -2.75 -3.49
C GLN A 75 1.43 -2.50 -2.02
N ASN A 76 0.16 -2.66 -1.60
CA ASN A 76 -0.19 -2.49 -0.20
C ASN A 76 0.37 -3.61 0.69
N GLY A 77 0.61 -4.81 0.15
CA GLY A 77 1.34 -5.88 0.84
C GLY A 77 2.78 -5.52 1.15
N LEU A 78 3.52 -4.98 0.17
CA LEU A 78 4.88 -4.48 0.39
C LEU A 78 4.88 -3.29 1.37
N LEU A 79 3.97 -2.34 1.19
CA LEU A 79 3.84 -1.18 2.10
C LEU A 79 3.52 -1.61 3.54
N GLN A 80 2.66 -2.62 3.72
CA GLN A 80 2.38 -3.22 5.02
C GLN A 80 3.65 -3.74 5.70
N ALA A 81 4.47 -4.50 4.97
CA ALA A 81 5.72 -5.04 5.50
C ALA A 81 6.70 -3.93 5.88
N VAL A 82 6.84 -2.89 5.05
CA VAL A 82 7.68 -1.72 5.31
C VAL A 82 7.22 -0.98 6.57
N LEU A 83 5.94 -0.64 6.67
CA LEU A 83 5.41 0.10 7.82
C LEU A 83 5.50 -0.72 9.11
N ALA A 84 5.27 -2.04 9.05
CA ALA A 84 5.47 -2.92 10.20
C ALA A 84 6.93 -2.94 10.66
N ALA A 85 7.87 -3.02 9.74
CA ALA A 85 9.31 -2.99 10.04
C ALA A 85 9.77 -1.64 10.64
N LEU A 86 9.07 -0.55 10.32
CA LEU A 86 9.29 0.77 10.94
C LEU A 86 8.64 0.92 12.33
N GLY A 87 7.84 -0.06 12.77
CA GLY A 87 7.20 -0.05 14.08
C GLY A 87 5.80 0.57 14.13
N TYR A 88 5.14 0.78 12.99
CA TYR A 88 3.74 1.20 12.99
C TYR A 88 2.80 0.09 13.48
N SER A 89 1.80 0.46 14.26
CA SER A 89 0.65 -0.39 14.55
C SER A 89 -0.33 -0.34 13.37
N LEU A 90 -0.54 -1.46 12.69
CA LEU A 90 -1.36 -1.48 11.49
C LEU A 90 -2.07 -2.83 11.26
N LYS A 91 -3.14 -2.79 10.48
CA LYS A 91 -3.89 -3.97 10.05
C LYS A 91 -4.29 -3.83 8.57
N PRO A 92 -4.25 -4.93 7.79
CA PRO A 92 -4.81 -4.91 6.44
C PRO A 92 -6.33 -4.79 6.49
N LEU A 93 -6.87 -4.09 5.50
CA LEU A 93 -8.31 -3.96 5.23
C LEU A 93 -8.60 -4.55 3.86
N ILE A 94 -9.73 -5.24 3.76
CA ILE A 94 -10.27 -5.69 2.48
C ILE A 94 -11.55 -4.92 2.20
N GLY A 95 -11.56 -4.22 1.08
CA GLY A 95 -12.65 -3.34 0.66
C GLY A 95 -13.41 -3.85 -0.56
N ARG A 96 -14.61 -3.27 -0.75
CA ARG A 96 -15.44 -3.45 -1.95
C ARG A 96 -15.33 -2.18 -2.80
N VAL A 97 -14.98 -2.34 -4.07
CA VAL A 97 -14.90 -1.20 -4.99
C VAL A 97 -16.30 -0.85 -5.46
N VAL A 98 -16.81 0.30 -5.02
CA VAL A 98 -18.14 0.82 -5.40
C VAL A 98 -18.06 2.06 -6.30
N TRP A 99 -16.87 2.40 -6.78
CA TRP A 99 -16.63 3.53 -7.68
C TRP A 99 -17.45 3.42 -8.97
N MET A 100 -18.15 4.48 -9.32
CA MET A 100 -19.03 4.57 -10.50
C MET A 100 -20.10 3.46 -10.60
N ARG A 101 -20.46 2.85 -9.47
CA ARG A 101 -21.47 1.80 -9.44
C ARG A 101 -22.88 2.42 -9.43
N PRO A 102 -23.80 1.97 -10.27
CA PRO A 102 -25.20 2.39 -10.22
C PRO A 102 -25.85 2.01 -8.88
N ASP A 103 -26.74 2.88 -8.41
CA ASP A 103 -27.53 2.62 -7.23
C ASP A 103 -28.46 1.39 -7.39
N GLY A 104 -28.78 0.72 -6.29
CA GLY A 104 -29.71 -0.41 -6.28
C GLY A 104 -29.16 -1.75 -6.69
N LEU A 105 -27.90 -1.82 -7.12
CA LEU A 105 -27.26 -3.11 -7.41
C LEU A 105 -26.68 -3.76 -6.15
N PRO A 106 -26.61 -5.12 -6.07
CA PRO A 106 -25.97 -5.83 -4.97
C PRO A 106 -24.51 -5.42 -4.83
N LEU A 107 -23.96 -5.31 -3.61
CA LEU A 107 -22.55 -4.99 -3.41
C LEU A 107 -21.64 -6.02 -4.10
N PRO A 108 -20.55 -5.57 -4.75
CA PRO A 108 -19.59 -6.48 -5.36
C PRO A 108 -18.84 -7.27 -4.28
N PRO A 109 -18.18 -8.40 -4.64
CA PRO A 109 -17.31 -9.08 -3.70
C PRO A 109 -16.13 -8.16 -3.27
N PRO A 110 -15.53 -8.40 -2.10
CA PRO A 110 -14.31 -7.71 -1.70
C PRO A 110 -13.19 -8.00 -2.70
N SER A 111 -12.54 -6.95 -3.20
CA SER A 111 -11.55 -7.07 -4.28
C SER A 111 -10.38 -6.09 -4.15
N HIS A 112 -10.36 -5.27 -3.11
CA HIS A 112 -9.33 -4.26 -2.92
C HIS A 112 -8.73 -4.34 -1.52
N MET A 113 -7.40 -4.18 -1.44
CA MET A 113 -6.67 -4.14 -0.17
C MET A 113 -6.22 -2.71 0.13
N GLY A 114 -6.42 -2.29 1.36
CA GLY A 114 -5.85 -1.09 1.95
C GLY A 114 -5.28 -1.39 3.34
N LEU A 115 -4.81 -0.39 4.05
CA LEU A 115 -4.24 -0.53 5.39
C LEU A 115 -4.91 0.43 6.37
N ARG A 116 -5.16 -0.04 7.59
CA ARG A 116 -5.54 0.78 8.73
C ARG A 116 -4.31 0.96 9.61
N VAL A 117 -3.88 2.20 9.82
CA VAL A 117 -2.71 2.55 10.63
C VAL A 117 -3.15 3.33 11.86
N GLU A 118 -2.66 2.93 13.03
CA GLU A 118 -2.93 3.60 14.31
C GLU A 118 -1.73 4.44 14.71
N LEU A 119 -1.99 5.71 14.99
CA LEU A 119 -1.01 6.68 15.50
C LEU A 119 -1.59 7.39 16.73
N PRO A 120 -0.75 8.03 17.56
CA PRO A 120 -1.24 8.82 18.71
C PRO A 120 -2.28 9.87 18.33
N GLU A 121 -2.14 10.45 17.13
CA GLU A 121 -3.05 11.50 16.61
C GLU A 121 -4.38 10.95 16.11
N GLY A 122 -4.48 9.65 15.85
CA GLY A 122 -5.70 9.02 15.36
C GLY A 122 -5.46 7.80 14.49
N VAL A 123 -6.54 7.33 13.85
CA VAL A 123 -6.52 6.17 12.96
C VAL A 123 -6.61 6.66 11.52
N TYR A 124 -5.80 6.07 10.65
CA TYR A 124 -5.68 6.48 9.25
C TYR A 124 -5.93 5.32 8.29
N LEU A 125 -6.62 5.61 7.20
CA LEU A 125 -6.64 4.78 6.01
C LEU A 125 -5.42 5.11 5.16
N VAL A 126 -4.68 4.09 4.78
CA VAL A 126 -3.51 4.16 3.91
C VAL A 126 -3.73 3.23 2.74
N ASP A 127 -3.63 3.77 1.54
CA ASP A 127 -3.82 3.01 0.30
C ASP A 127 -2.99 3.63 -0.83
N ALA A 128 -1.90 2.99 -1.16
CA ALA A 128 -0.98 3.45 -2.21
C ALA A 128 -1.29 2.87 -3.60
N ALA A 129 -2.41 2.15 -3.78
CA ALA A 129 -2.62 1.34 -4.97
C ALA A 129 -4.10 1.19 -5.40
N PHE A 130 -4.85 2.29 -5.47
CA PHE A 130 -6.21 2.28 -6.04
C PHE A 130 -6.22 2.49 -7.59
N GLY A 131 -5.09 2.46 -8.23
CA GLY A 131 -4.97 2.73 -9.67
C GLY A 131 -5.11 4.23 -9.98
N GLY A 132 -5.99 4.59 -10.92
CA GLY A 132 -6.16 5.98 -11.36
C GLY A 132 -6.65 6.97 -10.31
N ASN A 133 -7.21 6.49 -9.19
CA ASN A 133 -7.71 7.30 -8.08
C ASN A 133 -6.94 7.05 -6.78
N THR A 134 -5.66 6.73 -6.87
CA THR A 134 -4.81 6.52 -5.70
C THR A 134 -4.71 7.80 -4.86
N MET A 135 -4.87 7.66 -3.55
CA MET A 135 -4.80 8.76 -2.60
C MET A 135 -3.40 9.39 -2.58
N THR A 136 -3.34 10.70 -2.37
CA THR A 136 -2.08 11.45 -2.28
C THR A 136 -1.48 11.49 -0.87
N GLY A 137 -2.22 11.02 0.11
CA GLY A 137 -1.81 10.94 1.52
C GLY A 137 -2.77 10.09 2.35
N PRO A 138 -2.39 9.75 3.60
CA PRO A 138 -3.26 9.02 4.52
C PRO A 138 -4.52 9.83 4.85
N ILE A 139 -5.68 9.18 4.90
CA ILE A 139 -6.95 9.81 5.28
C ILE A 139 -7.28 9.42 6.73
N ARG A 140 -7.56 10.40 7.58
CA ARG A 140 -7.96 10.15 8.96
C ARG A 140 -9.36 9.54 8.98
N LEU A 141 -9.50 8.39 9.62
CA LEU A 141 -10.77 7.68 9.77
C LEU A 141 -11.61 8.31 10.88
N GLU A 142 -12.13 9.48 10.61
CA GLU A 142 -13.00 10.24 11.50
C GLU A 142 -14.23 10.70 10.72
N PRO A 143 -15.47 10.37 11.18
CA PRO A 143 -16.67 10.76 10.46
C PRO A 143 -16.79 12.28 10.33
N HIS A 144 -17.21 12.74 9.16
CA HIS A 144 -17.48 14.16 8.85
C HIS A 144 -16.26 15.10 8.91
N LEU A 145 -15.04 14.57 8.90
CA LEU A 145 -13.84 15.37 8.79
C LEU A 145 -13.51 15.60 7.29
N GLU A 146 -13.52 16.87 6.87
CA GLU A 146 -12.97 17.25 5.55
C GLU A 146 -11.45 17.27 5.60
N GLN A 147 -10.79 16.69 4.56
CA GLN A 147 -9.34 16.49 4.53
C GLN A 147 -8.74 16.82 3.16
#